data_fe291507a5e916fc16277b656c94b4d6
#
_entry.id   fe291507a5e916fc16277b656c94b4d6
#
_cell.length_a   1.000
_cell.length_b   1.000
_cell.length_c   1.000
_cell.angle_alpha   90.00
_cell.angle_beta   90.00
_cell.angle_gamma   90.00
#
_symmetry.space_group_name_H-M   'P 1'
#
loop_
_entity.id
_entity.type
_entity.pdbx_description
1 polymer ?
#
loop_
_entity_poly.entity_id
_entity_poly.type
_entity_poly.pdbx_seq_one_letter_code
_entity_poly.pdbx_strand_id
1 'polypeptide(L)'
;MRHNKNFNHLGRQAGHRKAMLSNMASSLILHKRIETTVAKAKAVKQFVEPLVTKSKEDTTHSRRIVFSYLKQKEAVTELFRTIAPKIAD
;
A
#
# COMPACT_ATOMS: atom_id res chain seq x y z
N MET A 1 22.55 -12.28 13.67
CA MET A 1 22.27 -12.12 13.03
C MET A 1 21.67 -12.17 12.28
N ARG A 2 21.42 -11.87 11.72
CA ARG A 2 20.86 -11.75 10.99
C ARG A 2 20.37 -11.72 10.08
N HIS A 3 20.35 -11.90 9.81
CA HIS A 3 19.78 -12.27 8.84
C HIS A 3 18.60 -11.79 8.31
N ASN A 4 17.93 -10.94 8.79
CA ASN A 4 16.78 -10.33 8.29
C ASN A 4 17.07 -9.28 7.31
N LYS A 5 18.05 -9.39 6.57
CA LYS A 5 18.40 -8.41 5.62
C LYS A 5 17.51 -8.32 4.42
N ASN A 6 16.69 -9.34 4.18
CA ASN A 6 15.74 -9.24 3.08
C ASN A 6 14.47 -8.51 3.48
N PHE A 7 14.43 -7.94 4.68
CA PHE A 7 13.34 -7.06 5.10
C PHE A 7 13.82 -5.64 5.19
N ASN A 8 12.99 -4.71 4.77
CA ASN A 8 13.26 -3.30 4.93
C ASN A 8 12.54 -2.78 6.15
N HIS A 9 13.21 -2.79 7.30
CA HIS A 9 12.59 -2.44 8.57
C HIS A 9 12.51 -0.94 8.80
N LEU A 10 13.35 -0.17 8.12
CA LEU A 10 13.38 1.28 8.27
C LEU A 10 13.62 1.69 9.71
N GLY A 11 14.34 0.86 10.47
CA GLY A 11 14.66 1.16 11.87
C GLY A 11 13.48 1.01 12.80
N ARG A 12 12.44 0.31 12.38
CA ARG A 12 11.24 0.16 13.17
C ARG A 12 10.92 -1.30 13.39
N GLN A 13 10.17 -1.58 14.46
CA GLN A 13 9.69 -2.92 14.71
C GLN A 13 8.63 -3.29 13.68
N ALA A 14 8.45 -4.59 13.46
CA ALA A 14 7.62 -5.08 12.38
C ALA A 14 6.19 -4.53 12.42
N GLY A 15 5.56 -4.51 13.61
CA GLY A 15 4.20 -4.01 13.72
C GLY A 15 4.09 -2.52 13.42
N HIS A 16 5.05 -1.76 13.95
CA HIS A 16 5.08 -0.31 13.74
C HIS A 16 5.35 0.01 12.28
N ARG A 17 6.25 -0.73 11.67
CA ARG A 17 6.58 -0.56 10.26
C ARG A 17 5.37 -0.84 9.38
N LYS A 18 4.61 -1.87 9.70
CA LYS A 18 3.42 -2.23 8.93
C LYS A 18 2.36 -1.13 9.00
N ALA A 19 2.15 -0.59 10.19
CA ALA A 19 1.20 0.51 10.36
C ALA A 19 1.63 1.74 9.58
N MET A 20 2.93 2.04 9.60
CA MET A 20 3.46 3.16 8.86
C MET A 20 3.22 2.99 7.37
N LEU A 21 3.52 1.81 6.83
CA LEU A 21 3.34 1.55 5.40
C LEU A 21 1.88 1.61 5.01
N SER A 22 1.00 1.10 5.86
CA SER A 22 -0.44 1.14 5.63
C SER A 22 -0.92 2.59 5.51
N ASN A 23 -0.50 3.44 6.44
CA ASN A 23 -0.89 4.84 6.44
C ASN A 23 -0.31 5.59 5.25
N MET A 24 0.94 5.34 4.91
CA MET A 24 1.57 6.01 3.78
C MET A 24 0.93 5.58 2.46
N ALA A 25 0.61 4.30 2.33
CA ALA A 25 -0.04 3.80 1.13
C ALA A 25 -1.42 4.43 0.96
N SER A 26 -2.18 4.54 2.05
CA SER A 26 -3.49 5.16 2.00
C SER A 26 -3.38 6.64 1.62
N SER A 27 -2.42 7.35 2.18
CA SER A 27 -2.19 8.74 1.82
C SER A 27 -1.83 8.90 0.36
N LEU A 28 -0.99 8.02 -0.14
CA LEU A 28 -0.59 8.05 -1.55
C LEU A 28 -1.81 7.87 -2.45
N ILE A 29 -2.67 6.93 -2.12
CA ILE A 29 -3.86 6.65 -2.91
C ILE A 29 -4.82 7.84 -2.88
N LEU A 30 -5.03 8.42 -1.70
CA LEU A 30 -5.99 9.51 -1.56
C LEU A 30 -5.48 10.81 -2.16
N HIS A 31 -4.21 11.11 -2.00
CA HIS A 31 -3.65 12.39 -2.44
C HIS A 31 -2.85 12.29 -3.74
N LYS A 32 -2.63 11.10 -4.24
CA LYS A 32 -1.95 10.81 -5.51
C LYS A 32 -0.45 11.04 -5.46
N ARG A 33 0.07 11.63 -4.40
CA ARG A 33 1.51 11.82 -4.23
C ARG A 33 1.81 12.09 -2.75
N ILE A 34 3.00 11.71 -2.34
CA ILE A 34 3.49 12.00 -1.00
C ILE A 34 4.98 12.34 -1.11
N GLU A 35 5.49 13.05 -0.11
CA GLU A 35 6.91 13.35 0.00
C GLU A 35 7.47 12.59 1.19
N THR A 36 8.57 11.87 0.95
CA THR A 36 9.15 11.05 2.00
C THR A 36 10.59 10.75 1.65
N THR A 37 11.27 9.99 2.51
CA THR A 37 12.64 9.59 2.22
C THR A 37 12.67 8.53 1.13
N VAL A 38 13.83 8.38 0.50
CA VAL A 38 14.00 7.37 -0.56
C VAL A 38 13.76 5.97 -0.01
N ALA A 39 14.27 5.68 1.18
CA ALA A 39 14.09 4.35 1.76
C ALA A 39 12.61 4.04 1.99
N LYS A 40 11.86 5.00 2.53
CA LYS A 40 10.45 4.82 2.77
C LYS A 40 9.68 4.74 1.47
N ALA A 41 10.07 5.53 0.48
CA ALA A 41 9.42 5.50 -0.82
C ALA A 41 9.52 4.12 -1.46
N LYS A 42 10.71 3.50 -1.39
CA LYS A 42 10.89 2.17 -1.94
C LYS A 42 10.05 1.14 -1.21
N ALA A 43 9.97 1.26 0.10
CA ALA A 43 9.17 0.33 0.89
C ALA A 43 7.68 0.48 0.56
N VAL A 44 7.21 1.71 0.43
CA VAL A 44 5.81 1.96 0.08
C VAL A 44 5.50 1.41 -1.30
N LYS A 45 6.42 1.57 -2.24
CA LYS A 45 6.23 1.05 -3.59
C LYS A 45 6.02 -0.46 -3.56
N GLN A 46 6.87 -1.18 -2.83
CA GLN A 46 6.73 -2.63 -2.72
C GLN A 46 5.43 -3.03 -2.04
N PHE A 47 4.93 -2.18 -1.15
CA PHE A 47 3.70 -2.45 -0.44
C PHE A 47 2.47 -2.19 -1.32
N VAL A 48 2.51 -1.13 -2.11
CA VAL A 48 1.35 -0.66 -2.89
C VAL A 48 1.18 -1.41 -4.20
N GLU A 49 2.26 -1.76 -4.87
CA GLU A 49 2.14 -2.33 -6.21
C GLU A 49 1.28 -3.59 -6.27
N PRO A 50 1.44 -4.55 -5.34
CA PRO A 50 0.54 -5.71 -5.37
C PRO A 50 -0.91 -5.35 -5.15
N LEU A 51 -1.17 -4.31 -4.35
CA LEU A 51 -2.55 -3.88 -4.10
C LEU A 51 -3.16 -3.27 -5.35
N VAL A 52 -2.38 -2.49 -6.09
CA VAL A 52 -2.84 -1.91 -7.34
C VAL A 52 -3.17 -3.03 -8.35
N THR A 53 -2.31 -4.02 -8.43
CA THR A 53 -2.56 -5.16 -9.31
C THR A 53 -3.85 -5.88 -8.91
N LYS A 54 -4.04 -6.08 -7.61
CA LYS A 54 -5.24 -6.76 -7.11
C LYS A 54 -6.49 -5.95 -7.43
N SER A 55 -6.39 -4.63 -7.43
CA SER A 55 -7.55 -3.78 -7.66
C SER A 55 -8.05 -3.82 -9.09
N LYS A 56 -7.29 -4.41 -10.00
CA LYS A 56 -7.76 -4.55 -11.38
C LYS A 56 -8.95 -5.48 -11.49
N GLU A 57 -9.12 -6.36 -10.51
CA GLU A 57 -10.31 -7.20 -10.42
C GLU A 57 -11.20 -6.64 -9.33
N ASP A 58 -12.31 -6.02 -9.70
CA ASP A 58 -13.20 -5.39 -8.73
C ASP A 58 -14.23 -6.41 -8.25
N THR A 59 -13.84 -7.19 -7.26
CA THR A 59 -14.71 -8.15 -6.62
C THR A 59 -14.75 -7.87 -5.13
N THR A 60 -15.77 -8.40 -4.45
CA THR A 60 -15.87 -8.27 -3.00
C THR A 60 -14.62 -8.87 -2.34
N HIS A 61 -14.16 -10.00 -2.85
CA HIS A 61 -12.97 -10.64 -2.30
C HIS A 61 -11.73 -9.76 -2.44
N SER A 62 -11.52 -9.19 -3.61
CA SER A 62 -10.38 -8.30 -3.84
C SER A 62 -10.44 -7.08 -2.94
N ARG A 63 -11.63 -6.49 -2.78
CA ARG A 63 -11.76 -5.31 -1.92
C ARG A 63 -11.47 -5.65 -0.46
N ARG A 64 -11.86 -6.83 -0.01
CA ARG A 64 -11.57 -7.26 1.36
C ARG A 64 -10.08 -7.44 1.58
N ILE A 65 -9.39 -8.04 0.61
CA ILE A 65 -7.95 -8.23 0.72
C ILE A 65 -7.25 -6.88 0.78
N VAL A 66 -7.58 -5.97 -0.11
CA VAL A 66 -6.97 -4.65 -0.13
C VAL A 66 -7.25 -3.90 1.17
N PHE A 67 -8.48 -4.01 1.68
CA PHE A 67 -8.82 -3.36 2.94
C PHE A 67 -7.98 -3.91 4.09
N SER A 68 -7.69 -5.21 4.09
CA SER A 68 -6.90 -5.80 5.16
C SER A 68 -5.49 -5.19 5.21
N TYR A 69 -5.00 -4.67 4.10
CA TYR A 69 -3.70 -4.00 4.06
C TYR A 69 -3.78 -2.51 4.33
N LEU A 70 -4.74 -1.83 3.72
CA LEU A 70 -4.85 -0.38 3.85
C LEU A 70 -5.57 0.05 5.12
N LYS A 71 -6.59 -0.69 5.52
CA LYS A 71 -7.37 -0.45 6.74
C LYS A 71 -8.07 0.90 6.77
N GLN A 72 -8.21 1.55 5.63
CA GLN A 72 -8.94 2.80 5.49
C GLN A 72 -9.92 2.65 4.34
N LYS A 73 -11.19 2.79 4.66
CA LYS A 73 -12.25 2.57 3.70
C LYS A 73 -12.18 3.55 2.52
N GLU A 74 -11.88 4.81 2.82
CA GLU A 74 -11.80 5.82 1.77
C GLU A 74 -10.71 5.49 0.75
N ALA A 75 -9.56 5.01 1.22
CA ALA A 75 -8.47 4.67 0.32
C ALA A 75 -8.85 3.48 -0.56
N VAL A 76 -9.52 2.49 0.00
CA VAL A 76 -9.96 1.34 -0.79
C VAL A 76 -10.95 1.78 -1.85
N THR A 77 -11.92 2.60 -1.47
CA THR A 77 -12.91 3.11 -2.42
C THR A 77 -12.24 3.88 -3.55
N GLU A 78 -11.30 4.75 -3.19
CA GLU A 78 -10.61 5.56 -4.20
C GLU A 78 -9.80 4.68 -5.15
N LEU A 79 -9.14 3.66 -4.61
CA LEU A 79 -8.33 2.77 -5.42
C LEU A 79 -9.18 2.05 -6.48
N PHE A 80 -10.30 1.48 -6.07
CA PHE A 80 -11.12 0.72 -6.99
C PHE A 80 -11.96 1.60 -7.92
N ARG A 81 -12.36 2.77 -7.44
CA ARG A 81 -13.25 3.63 -8.23
C ARG A 81 -12.49 4.50 -9.20
N THR A 82 -11.37 5.07 -8.79
CA THR A 82 -10.68 6.10 -9.57
C THR A 82 -9.39 5.61 -10.19
N ILE A 83 -8.56 4.93 -9.40
CA ILE A 83 -7.21 4.58 -9.84
C ILE A 83 -7.20 3.34 -10.72
N ALA A 84 -7.86 2.27 -10.29
CA ALA A 84 -7.85 1.02 -11.03
C ALA A 84 -8.35 1.18 -12.47
N PRO A 85 -9.45 1.93 -12.73
CA PRO A 85 -9.91 2.08 -14.11
C PRO A 85 -8.91 2.77 -15.02
N LYS A 86 -8.03 3.60 -14.46
CA LYS A 86 -7.05 4.32 -15.27
C LYS A 86 -5.87 3.45 -15.67
N ILE A 87 -5.60 2.39 -14.93
CA ILE A 87 -4.46 1.53 -15.20
C ILE A 87 -4.87 0.18 -15.74
N ALA A 88 -6.14 -0.16 -15.67
CA ALA A 88 -6.64 -1.39 -16.23
C ALA A 88 -6.69 -1.27 -17.74
N ASP A 89 -6.30 -2.29 -18.42
CA ASP A 89 -6.34 -2.25 -19.88
C ASP A 89 -7.49 -2.95 -20.42
#